data_473c5c3d1852af70d51946faac26eb38
#
_entry.id   473c5c3d1852af70d51946faac26eb38
#
_cell.length_a   1.000
_cell.length_b   1.000
_cell.length_c   1.000
_cell.angle_alpha   90.00
_cell.angle_beta   90.00
_cell.angle_gamma   90.00
#
_symmetry.space_group_name_H-M   'P 1'
#
loop_
_entity.id
_entity.type
_entity.pdbx_description
1 polymer ?
#
loop_
_entity_poly.entity_id
_entity_poly.type
_entity_poly.pdbx_seq_one_letter_code
_entity_poly.pdbx_strand_id
1 'polypeptide(L)'
;MHKIRREKTIEGTTIPGFIRNGQYFYINVDIYEDGMVNCWELADLKGVREKIDLEWLTPKVPDGESISIFGLGDYQTIGGTWNYDAHSYYDYITQMVQQLNPGMDNIYEISFAEKMKNEKYKIVQSPYAQDFYVTSEVGYKTVTGEGFFIFMHYEDANYLVYLTVYKDGTIECQNASFQKMLRLEELEELFSNGTFFTTLTAPTNITLDHLGDVVMTNGSYIIDITDKYKQVLDIYQKLNKHPGLLDICRKRYYKYLEHPIEEHKENLRIAYEAIPEHERMYLGDMDIRDEDYIRILYTEEKRQV
;
A
#
# COMPACT_ATOMS: atom_id res chain seq x y z
N MET A 1 33.90 -26.99 20.40
CA MET A 1 32.75 -27.27 19.53
C MET A 1 32.34 -25.97 18.90
N HIS A 2 32.47 -25.81 17.59
CA HIS A 2 32.02 -24.60 16.90
C HIS A 2 30.51 -24.65 16.72
N LYS A 3 29.77 -23.64 17.19
CA LYS A 3 28.33 -23.52 16.95
C LYS A 3 28.12 -22.92 15.56
N ILE A 4 27.52 -23.69 14.68
CA ILE A 4 27.05 -23.21 13.38
C ILE A 4 25.59 -22.81 13.56
N ARG A 5 25.25 -21.55 13.25
CA ARG A 5 23.87 -21.07 13.13
C ARG A 5 23.51 -21.02 11.65
N ARG A 6 22.33 -21.53 11.31
CA ARG A 6 21.74 -21.37 9.99
C ARG A 6 20.50 -20.52 10.14
N GLU A 7 20.37 -19.51 9.33
CA GLU A 7 19.12 -18.77 9.18
C GLU A 7 18.22 -19.54 8.23
N LYS A 8 16.96 -19.74 8.63
CA LYS A 8 15.92 -20.32 7.78
C LYS A 8 15.14 -19.17 7.19
N THR A 9 14.97 -19.16 5.87
CA THR A 9 14.00 -18.30 5.20
C THR A 9 12.59 -18.78 5.57
N ILE A 10 11.70 -17.88 5.94
CA ILE A 10 10.29 -18.16 6.27
C ILE A 10 9.46 -17.75 5.06
N GLU A 11 8.74 -18.69 4.49
CA GLU A 11 7.86 -18.45 3.35
C GLU A 11 6.55 -17.84 3.83
N GLY A 12 5.94 -16.99 2.98
CA GLY A 12 4.69 -16.34 3.29
C GLY A 12 3.81 -16.13 2.06
N THR A 13 2.59 -15.71 2.33
CA THR A 13 1.60 -15.29 1.34
C THR A 13 0.82 -14.08 1.88
N THR A 14 0.11 -13.39 1.01
CA THR A 14 -0.66 -12.20 1.37
C THR A 14 -2.12 -12.40 1.00
N ILE A 15 -3.03 -12.00 1.89
CA ILE A 15 -4.46 -11.92 1.64
C ILE A 15 -4.99 -10.53 2.02
N PRO A 16 -6.11 -10.07 1.46
CA PRO A 16 -6.69 -8.79 1.85
C PRO A 16 -7.48 -8.89 3.17
N GLY A 17 -7.60 -7.74 3.85
CA GLY A 17 -8.42 -7.59 5.05
C GLY A 17 -8.65 -6.12 5.39
N PHE A 18 -9.34 -5.87 6.48
CA PHE A 18 -9.53 -4.52 7.01
C PHE A 18 -9.10 -4.42 8.46
N ILE A 19 -8.44 -3.32 8.80
CA ILE A 19 -8.22 -2.91 10.18
C ILE A 19 -9.23 -1.83 10.56
N ARG A 20 -9.91 -2.01 11.69
CA ARG A 20 -10.79 -1.00 12.29
C ARG A 20 -10.02 -0.19 13.33
N ASN A 21 -9.69 1.05 12.95
CA ASN A 21 -9.03 2.01 13.84
C ASN A 21 -9.60 3.41 13.62
N GLY A 22 -10.76 3.68 14.21
CA GLY A 22 -11.54 4.90 13.97
C GLY A 22 -12.34 4.86 12.66
N GLN A 23 -11.78 4.25 11.62
CA GLN A 23 -12.39 3.90 10.34
C GLN A 23 -11.84 2.55 9.87
N TYR A 24 -12.27 2.05 8.72
CA TYR A 24 -11.77 0.80 8.15
C TYR A 24 -10.67 1.08 7.13
N PHE A 25 -9.50 0.47 7.33
CA PHE A 25 -8.36 0.55 6.43
C PHE A 25 -8.22 -0.76 5.66
N TYR A 26 -8.28 -0.69 4.34
CA TYR A 26 -7.94 -1.84 3.50
C TYR A 26 -6.45 -2.12 3.61
N ILE A 27 -6.09 -3.35 3.95
CA ILE A 27 -4.70 -3.77 4.16
C ILE A 27 -4.39 -5.08 3.47
N ASN A 28 -3.12 -5.31 3.23
CA ASN A 28 -2.57 -6.64 3.04
C ASN A 28 -2.29 -7.27 4.41
N VAL A 29 -2.71 -8.51 4.58
CA VAL A 29 -2.44 -9.35 5.75
C VAL A 29 -1.42 -10.39 5.30
N ASP A 30 -0.19 -10.28 5.78
CA ASP A 30 0.89 -11.20 5.41
C ASP A 30 0.87 -12.41 6.34
N ILE A 31 0.83 -13.60 5.78
CA ILE A 31 0.72 -14.86 6.50
C ILE A 31 1.96 -15.68 6.24
N TYR A 32 2.58 -16.20 7.30
CA TYR A 32 3.84 -16.94 7.24
C TYR A 32 3.67 -18.41 7.62
N GLU A 33 4.56 -19.27 7.07
CA GLU A 33 4.54 -20.73 7.30
C GLU A 33 4.68 -21.13 8.77
N ASP A 34 5.26 -20.28 9.60
CA ASP A 34 5.40 -20.48 11.04
C ASP A 34 4.17 -20.06 11.86
N GLY A 35 3.08 -19.68 11.21
CA GLY A 35 1.85 -19.25 11.83
C GLY A 35 1.83 -17.80 12.32
N MET A 36 2.91 -17.05 12.08
CA MET A 36 2.90 -15.61 12.32
C MET A 36 2.13 -14.88 11.22
N VAL A 37 1.43 -13.82 11.61
CA VAL A 37 0.61 -13.01 10.73
C VAL A 37 0.90 -11.53 10.98
N ASN A 38 1.22 -10.79 9.93
CA ASN A 38 1.40 -9.35 10.00
C ASN A 38 0.14 -8.64 9.48
N CYS A 39 -0.53 -7.92 10.38
CA CYS A 39 -1.70 -7.11 10.08
C CYS A 39 -1.56 -5.74 10.78
N TRP A 40 -0.59 -4.92 10.33
CA TRP A 40 0.02 -3.75 10.99
C TRP A 40 0.85 -4.08 12.21
N GLU A 41 0.60 -5.19 12.86
CA GLU A 41 1.32 -5.70 14.01
C GLU A 41 1.49 -7.21 13.81
N LEU A 42 2.68 -7.71 14.09
CA LEU A 42 2.96 -9.14 13.99
C LEU A 42 2.30 -9.87 15.17
N ALA A 43 1.47 -10.87 14.86
CA ALA A 43 0.74 -11.68 15.83
C ALA A 43 0.88 -13.17 15.51
N ASP A 44 0.80 -14.01 16.52
CA ASP A 44 0.61 -15.44 16.34
C ASP A 44 -0.86 -15.77 16.02
N LEU A 45 -1.19 -16.99 15.63
CA LEU A 45 -2.56 -17.40 15.29
C LEU A 45 -3.56 -17.11 16.42
N LYS A 46 -3.15 -17.24 17.69
CA LYS A 46 -3.98 -16.91 18.83
C LYS A 46 -4.23 -15.40 18.91
N GLY A 47 -3.20 -14.59 18.74
CA GLY A 47 -3.32 -13.13 18.71
C GLY A 47 -4.17 -12.64 17.55
N VAL A 48 -4.07 -13.27 16.38
CA VAL A 48 -4.96 -12.99 15.24
C VAL A 48 -6.41 -13.30 15.58
N ARG A 49 -6.68 -14.44 16.21
CA ARG A 49 -8.04 -14.78 16.66
C ARG A 49 -8.60 -13.73 17.61
N GLU A 50 -7.81 -13.33 18.62
CA GLU A 50 -8.18 -12.26 19.54
C GLU A 50 -8.52 -10.95 18.81
N LYS A 51 -7.72 -10.57 17.80
CA LYS A 51 -7.94 -9.35 16.98
C LYS A 51 -9.23 -9.43 16.14
N ILE A 52 -9.56 -10.61 15.61
CA ILE A 52 -10.79 -10.84 14.84
C ILE A 52 -12.01 -10.82 15.80
N ASP A 53 -11.93 -11.48 16.95
CA ASP A 53 -13.01 -11.52 17.94
C ASP A 53 -13.31 -10.10 18.51
N LEU A 54 -12.33 -9.22 18.55
CA LEU A 54 -12.47 -7.80 18.92
C LEU A 54 -12.89 -6.89 17.74
N GLU A 55 -13.13 -7.45 16.57
CA GLU A 55 -13.42 -6.71 15.32
C GLU A 55 -12.33 -5.69 14.94
N TRP A 56 -11.12 -5.84 15.47
CA TRP A 56 -9.99 -4.99 15.09
C TRP A 56 -9.45 -5.38 13.71
N LEU A 57 -9.34 -6.68 13.42
CA LEU A 57 -9.11 -7.25 12.09
C LEU A 57 -10.43 -7.88 11.60
N THR A 58 -10.89 -7.49 10.43
CA THR A 58 -12.19 -7.96 9.90
C THR A 58 -12.14 -8.17 8.38
N PRO A 59 -12.88 -9.14 7.81
CA PRO A 59 -13.00 -9.34 6.38
C PRO A 59 -14.07 -8.46 5.71
N LYS A 60 -14.83 -7.70 6.49
CA LYS A 60 -15.99 -6.96 6.00
C LYS A 60 -16.13 -5.59 6.65
N VAL A 61 -16.81 -4.69 5.97
CA VAL A 61 -17.12 -3.34 6.43
C VAL A 61 -18.65 -3.17 6.43
N PRO A 62 -19.24 -2.67 7.53
CA PRO A 62 -20.67 -2.40 7.57
C PRO A 62 -21.11 -1.33 6.59
N ASP A 63 -22.38 -1.39 6.16
CA ASP A 63 -22.99 -0.37 5.33
C ASP A 63 -22.98 0.99 6.03
N GLY A 64 -22.65 2.05 5.28
CA GLY A 64 -22.52 3.41 5.80
C GLY A 64 -21.15 3.77 6.38
N GLU A 65 -20.26 2.79 6.58
CA GLU A 65 -18.89 3.03 7.05
C GLU A 65 -17.94 3.33 5.88
N SER A 66 -16.84 4.01 6.20
CA SER A 66 -15.81 4.38 5.21
C SER A 66 -14.68 3.36 5.17
N ILE A 67 -14.23 3.06 3.95
CA ILE A 67 -13.02 2.30 3.66
C ILE A 67 -11.93 3.27 3.20
N SER A 68 -10.83 3.33 3.92
CA SER A 68 -9.62 4.01 3.49
C SER A 68 -8.71 3.02 2.76
N ILE A 69 -8.35 3.34 1.53
CA ILE A 69 -7.40 2.57 0.71
C ILE A 69 -6.14 3.40 0.57
N PHE A 70 -5.04 2.89 1.13
CA PHE A 70 -3.78 3.62 1.14
C PHE A 70 -3.34 4.04 -0.27
N GLY A 71 -3.02 5.32 -0.42
CA GLY A 71 -2.59 5.88 -1.71
C GLY A 71 -3.70 5.99 -2.75
N LEU A 72 -4.99 5.79 -2.40
CA LEU A 72 -6.11 5.91 -3.32
C LEU A 72 -7.19 6.89 -2.81
N GLY A 73 -7.60 6.74 -1.55
CA GLY A 73 -8.58 7.64 -0.94
C GLY A 73 -9.53 6.94 0.03
N ASP A 74 -10.58 7.67 0.40
CA ASP A 74 -11.66 7.19 1.26
C ASP A 74 -12.92 6.96 0.45
N TYR A 75 -13.59 5.81 0.67
CA TYR A 75 -14.80 5.41 -0.04
C TYR A 75 -15.86 4.97 0.95
N GLN A 76 -17.09 5.48 0.80
CA GLN A 76 -18.19 5.11 1.67
C GLN A 76 -18.87 3.84 1.14
N THR A 77 -19.02 2.83 1.99
CA THR A 77 -19.75 1.59 1.69
C THR A 77 -21.24 1.85 1.72
N ILE A 78 -21.94 1.52 0.65
CA ILE A 78 -23.40 1.58 0.54
C ILE A 78 -24.02 0.21 0.86
N GLY A 79 -23.35 -0.85 0.45
CA GLY A 79 -23.74 -2.23 0.68
C GLY A 79 -22.71 -3.19 0.11
N GLY A 80 -22.72 -4.43 0.54
CA GLY A 80 -21.77 -5.41 0.04
C GLY A 80 -22.19 -6.86 0.27
N THR A 81 -21.67 -7.73 -0.61
CA THR A 81 -21.75 -9.19 -0.45
C THR A 81 -20.36 -9.68 -0.06
N TRP A 82 -20.21 -10.04 1.20
CA TRP A 82 -18.92 -10.45 1.76
C TRP A 82 -18.77 -11.97 1.75
N ASN A 83 -17.58 -12.44 1.35
CA ASN A 83 -17.29 -13.88 1.25
C ASN A 83 -17.01 -14.52 2.60
N TYR A 84 -16.64 -13.73 3.59
CA TYR A 84 -16.27 -14.23 4.92
C TYR A 84 -17.01 -13.48 6.04
N ASP A 85 -17.34 -14.22 7.07
CA ASP A 85 -17.56 -13.71 8.42
C ASP A 85 -16.27 -13.82 9.25
N ALA A 86 -16.31 -13.42 10.52
CA ALA A 86 -15.16 -13.47 11.41
C ALA A 86 -14.59 -14.89 11.58
N HIS A 87 -15.46 -15.91 11.64
CA HIS A 87 -15.04 -17.29 11.84
C HIS A 87 -14.39 -17.86 10.57
N SER A 88 -15.07 -17.77 9.44
CA SER A 88 -14.59 -18.28 8.16
C SER A 88 -13.35 -17.54 7.65
N TYR A 89 -13.17 -16.27 8.05
CA TYR A 89 -11.95 -15.53 7.73
C TYR A 89 -10.74 -16.03 8.53
N TYR A 90 -10.92 -16.35 9.82
CA TYR A 90 -9.88 -16.98 10.60
C TYR A 90 -9.51 -18.38 10.05
N ASP A 91 -10.51 -19.15 9.63
CA ASP A 91 -10.29 -20.45 9.00
C ASP A 91 -9.50 -20.28 7.70
N TYR A 92 -9.81 -19.25 6.91
CA TYR A 92 -9.08 -18.93 5.68
C TYR A 92 -7.62 -18.59 5.98
N ILE A 93 -7.32 -17.75 6.99
CA ILE A 93 -5.95 -17.48 7.44
C ILE A 93 -5.23 -18.77 7.82
N THR A 94 -5.87 -19.61 8.61
CA THR A 94 -5.30 -20.90 9.06
C THR A 94 -5.01 -21.83 7.89
N GLN A 95 -5.91 -21.86 6.89
CA GLN A 95 -5.69 -22.63 5.66
C GLN A 95 -4.47 -22.14 4.88
N MET A 96 -4.24 -20.83 4.82
CA MET A 96 -3.03 -20.29 4.16
C MET A 96 -1.76 -20.75 4.88
N VAL A 97 -1.74 -20.72 6.22
CA VAL A 97 -0.62 -21.29 7.00
C VAL A 97 -0.44 -22.79 6.67
N GLN A 98 -1.53 -23.55 6.61
CA GLN A 98 -1.49 -24.97 6.30
C GLN A 98 -1.03 -25.27 4.87
N GLN A 99 -1.34 -24.40 3.90
CA GLN A 99 -0.83 -24.52 2.52
C GLN A 99 0.70 -24.30 2.45
N LEU A 100 1.19 -23.31 3.20
CA LEU A 100 2.63 -23.01 3.30
C LEU A 100 3.38 -24.09 4.11
N ASN A 101 2.73 -24.63 5.14
CA ASN A 101 3.29 -25.60 6.08
C ASN A 101 2.28 -26.73 6.33
N PRO A 102 2.19 -27.73 5.40
CA PRO A 102 1.16 -28.79 5.50
C PRO A 102 1.21 -29.61 6.79
N GLY A 103 2.38 -29.74 7.38
CA GLY A 103 2.56 -30.44 8.66
C GLY A 103 2.20 -29.61 9.89
N MET A 104 1.99 -28.32 9.73
CA MET A 104 1.86 -27.36 10.83
C MET A 104 3.00 -27.50 11.86
N ASP A 105 4.22 -27.76 11.35
CA ASP A 105 5.40 -27.96 12.16
C ASP A 105 6.03 -26.61 12.57
N ASN A 106 6.56 -26.57 13.79
CA ASN A 106 7.25 -25.36 14.32
C ASN A 106 6.40 -24.08 14.28
N ILE A 107 5.09 -24.19 14.48
CA ILE A 107 4.21 -23.02 14.62
C ILE A 107 4.67 -22.21 15.81
N TYR A 108 4.87 -20.92 15.58
CA TYR A 108 5.34 -20.00 16.61
C TYR A 108 4.18 -19.54 17.49
N GLU A 109 4.36 -19.59 18.80
CA GLU A 109 3.44 -19.00 19.78
C GLU A 109 4.19 -17.92 20.59
N ILE A 110 3.63 -16.72 20.62
CA ILE A 110 4.18 -15.61 21.42
C ILE A 110 3.93 -15.91 22.90
N SER A 111 4.99 -16.13 23.64
CA SER A 111 4.90 -16.40 25.08
C SER A 111 4.34 -15.20 25.86
N PHE A 112 3.71 -15.46 27.00
CA PHE A 112 3.24 -14.40 27.90
C PHE A 112 4.37 -13.44 28.31
N ALA A 113 5.59 -13.95 28.52
CA ALA A 113 6.74 -13.13 28.86
C ALA A 113 7.15 -12.18 27.73
N GLU A 114 7.03 -12.62 26.47
CA GLU A 114 7.26 -11.76 25.29
C GLU A 114 6.17 -10.71 25.15
N LYS A 115 4.88 -11.08 25.31
CA LYS A 115 3.76 -10.11 25.33
C LYS A 115 4.01 -9.01 26.37
N MET A 116 4.31 -9.38 27.61
CA MET A 116 4.58 -8.42 28.68
C MET A 116 5.82 -7.55 28.41
N LYS A 117 6.85 -8.12 27.79
CA LYS A 117 8.04 -7.37 27.40
C LYS A 117 7.72 -6.36 26.30
N ASN A 118 6.98 -6.76 25.28
CA ASN A 118 6.59 -5.90 24.15
C ASN A 118 5.71 -4.73 24.65
N GLU A 119 4.72 -5.01 25.49
CA GLU A 119 3.88 -3.97 26.11
C GLU A 119 4.72 -3.00 26.97
N LYS A 120 5.59 -3.52 27.85
CA LYS A 120 6.41 -2.71 28.74
C LYS A 120 7.35 -1.77 28.01
N TYR A 121 7.96 -2.22 26.92
CA TYR A 121 8.95 -1.46 26.17
C TYR A 121 8.36 -0.80 24.92
N LYS A 122 7.04 -0.92 24.68
CA LYS A 122 6.37 -0.46 23.45
C LYS A 122 7.12 -0.95 22.20
N ILE A 123 7.59 -2.20 22.24
CA ILE A 123 8.25 -2.81 21.10
C ILE A 123 7.16 -3.20 20.10
N VAL A 124 7.09 -2.46 19.01
CA VAL A 124 6.38 -2.90 17.81
C VAL A 124 7.37 -3.80 17.07
N GLN A 125 7.04 -5.08 16.93
CA GLN A 125 7.84 -5.95 16.07
C GLN A 125 7.72 -5.42 14.64
N SER A 126 8.84 -4.95 14.09
CA SER A 126 8.85 -4.42 12.75
C SER A 126 8.64 -5.55 11.73
N PRO A 127 7.75 -5.37 10.75
CA PRO A 127 7.61 -6.32 9.64
C PRO A 127 8.86 -6.46 8.77
N TYR A 128 9.86 -5.58 8.93
CA TYR A 128 11.11 -5.60 8.15
C TYR A 128 12.06 -6.75 8.48
N ALA A 129 11.74 -7.61 9.46
CA ALA A 129 12.60 -8.72 9.84
C ALA A 129 12.48 -9.95 8.92
N GLN A 130 11.56 -9.94 7.97
CA GLN A 130 11.26 -11.10 7.14
C GLN A 130 11.21 -10.69 5.68
N ASP A 131 12.32 -10.90 4.96
CA ASP A 131 12.33 -10.80 3.52
C ASP A 131 11.67 -12.06 2.92
N PHE A 132 10.78 -11.88 1.97
CA PHE A 132 10.21 -12.96 1.19
C PHE A 132 11.25 -13.41 0.15
N TYR A 133 11.69 -14.66 0.24
CA TYR A 133 12.45 -15.30 -0.81
C TYR A 133 11.66 -16.50 -1.32
N VAL A 134 11.24 -16.45 -2.56
CA VAL A 134 10.62 -17.61 -3.21
C VAL A 134 11.76 -18.51 -3.70
N THR A 135 11.98 -19.61 -3.00
CA THR A 135 13.08 -20.57 -3.30
C THR A 135 12.95 -21.24 -4.67
N SER A 136 11.74 -21.25 -5.27
CA SER A 136 11.50 -21.74 -6.63
C SER A 136 12.09 -20.87 -7.74
N GLU A 137 12.54 -19.66 -7.43
CA GLU A 137 13.08 -18.70 -8.40
C GLU A 137 14.61 -18.72 -8.52
N VAL A 138 15.27 -19.72 -7.94
CA VAL A 138 16.71 -19.90 -8.11
C VAL A 138 17.01 -20.17 -9.59
N GLY A 139 17.53 -19.14 -10.28
CA GLY A 139 17.84 -19.19 -11.71
C GLY A 139 16.95 -18.33 -12.60
N TYR A 140 15.86 -17.75 -12.09
CA TYR A 140 15.08 -16.74 -12.81
C TYR A 140 15.65 -15.34 -12.63
N LYS A 141 15.62 -14.58 -13.71
CA LYS A 141 16.02 -13.16 -13.67
C LYS A 141 14.88 -12.36 -13.04
N THR A 142 15.00 -12.04 -11.76
CA THR A 142 14.03 -11.18 -11.08
C THR A 142 14.11 -9.74 -11.58
N VAL A 143 12.95 -9.13 -11.85
CA VAL A 143 12.82 -7.71 -12.18
C VAL A 143 12.21 -7.00 -10.98
N THR A 144 12.91 -5.98 -10.49
CA THR A 144 12.39 -5.17 -9.37
C THR A 144 11.15 -4.40 -9.81
N GLY A 145 10.11 -4.45 -8.99
CA GLY A 145 8.85 -3.72 -9.17
C GLY A 145 8.43 -3.00 -7.90
N GLU A 146 7.60 -1.98 -8.05
CA GLU A 146 6.93 -1.23 -6.99
C GLU A 146 5.50 -0.94 -7.43
N GLY A 147 4.53 -0.96 -6.52
CA GLY A 147 3.14 -0.83 -6.92
C GLY A 147 2.24 -0.20 -5.87
N PHE A 148 0.97 -0.03 -6.25
CA PHE A 148 -0.08 0.55 -5.43
C PHE A 148 -1.46 0.04 -5.86
N PHE A 149 -2.47 0.26 -5.03
CA PHE A 149 -3.87 -0.04 -5.37
C PHE A 149 -4.48 1.03 -6.27
N ILE A 150 -5.32 0.58 -7.23
CA ILE A 150 -6.11 1.43 -8.11
C ILE A 150 -7.39 0.68 -8.54
N PHE A 151 -8.46 1.41 -8.85
CA PHE A 151 -9.61 0.78 -9.49
C PHE A 151 -9.38 0.60 -10.98
N MET A 152 -9.82 -0.54 -11.48
CA MET A 152 -9.74 -0.90 -12.90
C MET A 152 -11.07 -1.43 -13.38
N HIS A 153 -11.54 -0.87 -14.51
CA HIS A 153 -12.62 -1.48 -15.28
C HIS A 153 -12.03 -2.57 -16.18
N TYR A 154 -12.48 -3.78 -16.01
CA TYR A 154 -12.04 -4.92 -16.82
C TYR A 154 -13.22 -5.78 -17.20
N GLU A 155 -13.40 -6.06 -18.51
CA GLU A 155 -14.60 -6.66 -19.06
C GLU A 155 -15.86 -5.87 -18.64
N ASP A 156 -16.80 -6.48 -17.94
CA ASP A 156 -18.07 -5.87 -17.52
C ASP A 156 -18.11 -5.51 -16.01
N ALA A 157 -16.96 -5.50 -15.31
CA ALA A 157 -16.90 -5.27 -13.87
C ALA A 157 -15.75 -4.32 -13.45
N ASN A 158 -15.85 -3.82 -12.23
CA ASN A 158 -14.81 -2.97 -11.65
C ASN A 158 -14.14 -3.68 -10.49
N TYR A 159 -12.84 -3.58 -10.45
CA TYR A 159 -11.98 -4.29 -9.50
C TYR A 159 -11.07 -3.31 -8.77
N LEU A 160 -10.79 -3.59 -7.50
CA LEU A 160 -9.59 -3.08 -6.86
C LEU A 160 -8.43 -3.98 -7.27
N VAL A 161 -7.46 -3.43 -8.00
CA VAL A 161 -6.28 -4.16 -8.46
C VAL A 161 -5.02 -3.62 -7.79
N TYR A 162 -4.03 -4.47 -7.60
CA TYR A 162 -2.69 -4.02 -7.31
C TYR A 162 -1.93 -3.84 -8.62
N LEU A 163 -1.53 -2.60 -8.92
CA LEU A 163 -0.78 -2.24 -10.11
C LEU A 163 0.69 -2.19 -9.75
N THR A 164 1.51 -3.08 -10.33
CA THR A 164 2.95 -3.13 -10.13
C THR A 164 3.68 -2.61 -11.37
N VAL A 165 4.54 -1.64 -11.18
CA VAL A 165 5.44 -1.09 -12.20
C VAL A 165 6.78 -1.77 -12.09
N TYR A 166 7.22 -2.43 -13.13
CA TYR A 166 8.52 -3.08 -13.17
C TYR A 166 9.57 -2.21 -13.85
N LYS A 167 10.83 -2.42 -13.44
CA LYS A 167 11.98 -1.69 -13.97
C LYS A 167 12.15 -1.76 -15.49
N ASP A 168 11.71 -2.82 -16.12
CA ASP A 168 11.80 -3.03 -17.57
C ASP A 168 10.65 -2.36 -18.36
N GLY A 169 9.73 -1.64 -17.67
CA GLY A 169 8.59 -0.99 -18.27
C GLY A 169 7.37 -1.90 -18.42
N THR A 170 7.44 -3.12 -17.92
CA THR A 170 6.27 -3.98 -17.81
C THR A 170 5.40 -3.51 -16.63
N ILE A 171 4.09 -3.57 -16.79
CA ILE A 171 3.11 -3.25 -15.76
C ILE A 171 2.24 -4.48 -15.53
N GLU A 172 2.07 -4.85 -14.28
CA GLU A 172 1.19 -5.93 -13.89
C GLU A 172 -0.01 -5.39 -13.12
N CYS A 173 -1.21 -5.78 -13.53
CA CYS A 173 -2.44 -5.54 -12.80
C CYS A 173 -2.95 -6.87 -12.28
N GLN A 174 -2.96 -7.05 -10.98
CA GLN A 174 -3.32 -8.29 -10.32
C GLN A 174 -4.55 -8.14 -9.45
N ASN A 175 -5.44 -9.10 -9.58
CA ASN A 175 -6.57 -9.38 -8.71
C ASN A 175 -6.74 -10.92 -8.65
N ALA A 176 -7.41 -11.46 -7.63
CA ALA A 176 -7.64 -12.91 -7.49
C ALA A 176 -8.26 -13.56 -8.74
N SER A 177 -9.07 -12.79 -9.49
CA SER A 177 -9.79 -13.30 -10.67
C SER A 177 -8.96 -13.27 -11.93
N PHE A 178 -7.96 -12.39 -12.02
CA PHE A 178 -7.14 -12.21 -13.22
C PHE A 178 -5.77 -11.59 -12.93
N GLN A 179 -4.86 -11.82 -13.87
CA GLN A 179 -3.56 -11.16 -13.97
C GLN A 179 -3.43 -10.60 -15.38
N LYS A 180 -3.19 -9.32 -15.51
CA LYS A 180 -3.03 -8.65 -16.79
C LYS A 180 -1.68 -7.96 -16.88
N MET A 181 -0.94 -8.27 -17.93
CA MET A 181 0.34 -7.62 -18.25
C MET A 181 0.12 -6.54 -19.29
N LEU A 182 0.65 -5.36 -19.04
CA LEU A 182 0.59 -4.17 -19.87
C LEU A 182 2.01 -3.63 -20.07
N ARG A 183 2.15 -2.64 -20.95
CA ARG A 183 3.37 -1.87 -21.13
C ARG A 183 3.17 -0.42 -20.71
N LEU A 184 4.24 0.22 -20.31
CA LEU A 184 4.21 1.60 -19.84
C LEU A 184 3.60 2.55 -20.91
N GLU A 185 3.86 2.28 -22.18
CA GLU A 185 3.36 3.09 -23.31
C GLU A 185 1.82 3.00 -23.49
N GLU A 186 1.17 1.96 -22.97
CA GLU A 186 -0.28 1.75 -23.05
C GLU A 186 -1.03 2.52 -21.95
N LEU A 187 -0.33 2.93 -20.89
CA LEU A 187 -0.98 3.46 -19.67
C LEU A 187 -1.65 4.80 -19.90
N GLU A 188 -1.06 5.71 -20.70
CA GLU A 188 -1.65 7.03 -20.94
C GLU A 188 -3.08 6.92 -21.48
N GLU A 189 -3.31 6.00 -22.44
CA GLU A 189 -4.63 5.73 -22.97
C GLU A 189 -5.57 5.14 -21.91
N LEU A 190 -5.09 4.16 -21.12
CA LEU A 190 -5.90 3.47 -20.12
C LEU A 190 -6.29 4.39 -18.94
N PHE A 191 -5.45 5.35 -18.58
CA PHE A 191 -5.76 6.38 -17.59
C PHE A 191 -6.72 7.44 -18.15
N SER A 192 -6.57 7.81 -19.43
CA SER A 192 -7.41 8.85 -20.05
C SER A 192 -8.78 8.36 -20.45
N ASN A 193 -8.94 7.09 -20.84
CA ASN A 193 -10.21 6.52 -21.28
C ASN A 193 -11.09 5.98 -20.13
N GLY A 194 -10.61 6.05 -18.87
CA GLY A 194 -11.34 5.62 -17.69
C GLY A 194 -11.26 4.12 -17.40
N THR A 195 -10.36 3.37 -18.06
CA THR A 195 -10.05 1.99 -17.67
C THR A 195 -9.49 1.95 -16.25
N PHE A 196 -8.54 2.84 -15.93
CA PHE A 196 -8.15 3.12 -14.55
C PHE A 196 -8.90 4.34 -14.03
N PHE A 197 -9.35 4.27 -12.79
CA PHE A 197 -10.09 5.36 -12.17
C PHE A 197 -9.88 5.38 -10.65
N THR A 198 -10.14 6.53 -10.05
CA THR A 198 -10.07 6.75 -8.60
C THR A 198 -11.40 7.28 -8.08
N THR A 199 -12.14 8.01 -8.93
CA THR A 199 -13.39 8.69 -8.56
C THR A 199 -14.60 7.88 -9.03
N LEU A 200 -15.57 7.73 -8.15
CA LEU A 200 -16.84 7.06 -8.40
C LEU A 200 -17.91 8.10 -8.69
N THR A 201 -18.38 8.20 -9.93
CA THR A 201 -19.39 9.21 -10.35
C THR A 201 -20.81 8.90 -9.84
N ALA A 202 -21.06 7.68 -9.40
CA ALA A 202 -22.31 7.16 -8.83
C ALA A 202 -21.98 5.99 -7.90
N PRO A 203 -22.94 5.46 -7.11
CA PRO A 203 -22.74 4.19 -6.42
C PRO A 203 -22.26 3.11 -7.39
N THR A 204 -21.05 2.61 -7.16
CA THR A 204 -20.35 1.71 -8.08
C THR A 204 -20.01 0.41 -7.36
N ASN A 205 -20.31 -0.71 -8.00
CA ASN A 205 -19.89 -2.02 -7.51
C ASN A 205 -18.42 -2.25 -7.82
N ILE A 206 -17.66 -2.56 -6.78
CA ILE A 206 -16.22 -2.85 -6.86
C ILE A 206 -15.97 -4.23 -6.26
N THR A 207 -15.35 -5.11 -7.01
CA THR A 207 -14.87 -6.39 -6.51
C THR A 207 -13.56 -6.17 -5.76
N LEU A 208 -13.59 -6.44 -4.46
CA LEU A 208 -12.41 -6.48 -3.59
C LEU A 208 -11.87 -7.92 -3.56
N ASP A 209 -10.60 -8.05 -3.89
CA ASP A 209 -9.91 -9.33 -3.96
C ASP A 209 -10.28 -10.27 -2.80
N HIS A 210 -10.69 -11.50 -3.08
CA HIS A 210 -11.13 -12.54 -2.13
C HIS A 210 -12.22 -12.12 -1.13
N LEU A 211 -12.39 -10.83 -0.81
CA LEU A 211 -13.30 -10.35 0.23
C LEU A 211 -14.76 -10.26 -0.21
N GLY A 212 -15.00 -9.91 -1.48
CA GLY A 212 -16.37 -9.83 -2.01
C GLY A 212 -16.63 -8.62 -2.91
N ASP A 213 -17.91 -8.36 -3.18
CA ASP A 213 -18.39 -7.26 -4.01
C ASP A 213 -19.02 -6.18 -3.14
N VAL A 214 -18.57 -4.93 -3.30
CA VAL A 214 -18.97 -3.81 -2.45
C VAL A 214 -19.43 -2.64 -3.31
N VAL A 215 -20.62 -2.14 -3.06
CA VAL A 215 -21.10 -0.90 -3.65
C VAL A 215 -20.57 0.28 -2.84
N MET A 216 -19.79 1.12 -3.49
CA MET A 216 -19.13 2.27 -2.86
C MET A 216 -19.45 3.58 -3.55
N THR A 217 -19.30 4.68 -2.82
CA THR A 217 -19.27 6.06 -3.32
C THR A 217 -18.02 6.76 -2.82
N ASN A 218 -17.71 7.94 -3.39
CA ASN A 218 -16.61 8.75 -2.90
C ASN A 218 -16.84 9.17 -1.44
N GLY A 219 -15.77 9.10 -0.66
CA GLY A 219 -15.69 9.69 0.68
C GLY A 219 -15.17 11.13 0.66
N SER A 220 -14.48 11.50 1.73
CA SER A 220 -14.03 12.89 1.95
C SER A 220 -12.76 13.25 1.19
N TYR A 221 -11.95 12.26 0.81
CA TYR A 221 -10.67 12.46 0.16
C TYR A 221 -10.44 11.39 -0.91
N ILE A 222 -10.19 11.84 -2.13
CA ILE A 222 -9.89 10.96 -3.29
C ILE A 222 -8.66 11.54 -4.00
N ILE A 223 -7.71 10.68 -4.33
CA ILE A 223 -6.55 11.07 -5.12
C ILE A 223 -6.97 11.20 -6.59
N ASP A 224 -6.54 12.29 -7.23
CA ASP A 224 -6.84 12.54 -8.64
C ASP A 224 -6.16 11.49 -9.54
N ILE A 225 -6.87 11.07 -10.59
CA ILE A 225 -6.37 10.04 -11.51
C ILE A 225 -5.11 10.49 -12.26
N THR A 226 -4.98 11.78 -12.53
CA THR A 226 -3.79 12.34 -13.19
C THR A 226 -2.57 12.30 -12.27
N ASP A 227 -2.77 12.45 -10.97
CA ASP A 227 -1.72 12.30 -9.98
C ASP A 227 -1.29 10.83 -9.82
N LYS A 228 -2.22 9.88 -9.94
CA LYS A 228 -1.87 8.45 -10.00
C LYS A 228 -1.02 8.12 -11.23
N TYR A 229 -1.34 8.71 -12.38
CA TYR A 229 -0.51 8.53 -13.57
C TYR A 229 0.91 9.11 -13.40
N LYS A 230 1.03 10.31 -12.84
CA LYS A 230 2.35 10.88 -12.48
C LYS A 230 3.13 9.97 -11.53
N GLN A 231 2.46 9.36 -10.53
CA GLN A 231 3.07 8.42 -9.59
C GLN A 231 3.64 7.19 -10.32
N VAL A 232 2.92 6.62 -11.29
CA VAL A 232 3.44 5.51 -12.12
C VAL A 232 4.76 5.90 -12.80
N LEU A 233 4.76 7.06 -13.46
CA LEU A 233 5.96 7.54 -14.16
C LEU A 233 7.13 7.79 -13.20
N ASP A 234 6.87 8.32 -12.01
CA ASP A 234 7.89 8.57 -10.99
C ASP A 234 8.47 7.26 -10.43
N ILE A 235 7.62 6.26 -10.17
CA ILE A 235 8.06 4.90 -9.77
C ILE A 235 8.99 4.32 -10.84
N TYR A 236 8.59 4.37 -12.10
CA TYR A 236 9.41 3.87 -13.21
C TYR A 236 10.78 4.56 -13.28
N GLN A 237 10.82 5.90 -13.12
CA GLN A 237 12.07 6.65 -13.09
C GLN A 237 12.96 6.22 -11.91
N LYS A 238 12.41 6.11 -10.70
CA LYS A 238 13.14 5.67 -9.50
C LYS A 238 13.73 4.26 -9.66
N LEU A 239 12.95 3.31 -10.19
CA LEU A 239 13.41 1.95 -10.47
C LEU A 239 14.59 1.92 -11.45
N ASN A 240 14.63 2.88 -12.37
CA ASN A 240 15.73 3.05 -13.32
C ASN A 240 16.86 3.94 -12.80
N LYS A 241 16.90 4.25 -11.50
CA LYS A 241 17.92 5.06 -10.82
C LYS A 241 17.98 6.51 -11.31
N HIS A 242 16.89 7.02 -11.86
CA HIS A 242 16.72 8.45 -12.10
C HIS A 242 16.19 9.11 -10.82
N PRO A 243 16.51 10.41 -10.60
CA PRO A 243 15.95 11.16 -9.48
C PRO A 243 14.43 11.18 -9.55
N GLY A 244 13.76 10.87 -8.43
CA GLY A 244 12.32 11.00 -8.31
C GLY A 244 11.87 12.46 -8.24
N LEU A 245 10.58 12.72 -8.39
CA LEU A 245 10.01 14.06 -8.38
C LEU A 245 10.31 14.80 -7.06
N LEU A 246 10.24 14.12 -5.92
CA LEU A 246 10.58 14.69 -4.62
C LEU A 246 12.05 15.14 -4.57
N ASP A 247 12.98 14.32 -5.08
CA ASP A 247 14.42 14.63 -5.08
C ASP A 247 14.74 15.79 -6.00
N ILE A 248 14.10 15.86 -7.18
CA ILE A 248 14.23 16.96 -8.12
C ILE A 248 13.76 18.27 -7.46
N CYS A 249 12.59 18.24 -6.80
CA CYS A 249 12.02 19.40 -6.13
C CYS A 249 12.92 19.88 -4.98
N ARG A 250 13.38 18.97 -4.09
CA ARG A 250 14.33 19.31 -3.01
C ARG A 250 15.60 19.94 -3.56
N LYS A 251 16.15 19.41 -4.64
CA LYS A 251 17.35 19.99 -5.29
C LYS A 251 17.09 21.41 -5.82
N ARG A 252 15.90 21.67 -6.40
CA ARG A 252 15.51 23.01 -6.84
C ARG A 252 15.28 23.97 -5.69
N TYR A 253 14.70 23.47 -4.57
CA TYR A 253 14.52 24.23 -3.35
C TYR A 253 15.84 24.70 -2.77
N TYR A 254 16.85 23.83 -2.59
CA TYR A 254 18.17 24.22 -2.10
C TYR A 254 18.86 25.19 -3.03
N LYS A 255 18.72 25.00 -4.35
CA LYS A 255 19.29 25.94 -5.33
C LYS A 255 18.66 27.33 -5.23
N TYR A 256 17.34 27.41 -4.96
CA TYR A 256 16.67 28.69 -4.70
C TYR A 256 17.12 29.32 -3.39
N LEU A 257 17.33 28.54 -2.33
CA LEU A 257 17.82 29.08 -1.07
C LEU A 257 19.25 29.64 -1.18
N GLU A 258 20.12 29.03 -1.98
CA GLU A 258 21.47 29.52 -2.26
C GLU A 258 21.45 30.79 -3.10
N HIS A 259 20.57 30.83 -4.08
CA HIS A 259 20.49 31.94 -5.05
C HIS A 259 19.00 32.30 -5.30
N PRO A 260 18.41 33.18 -4.46
CA PRO A 260 16.97 33.51 -4.52
C PRO A 260 16.63 34.48 -5.67
N ILE A 261 16.76 33.99 -6.90
CA ILE A 261 16.39 34.72 -8.12
C ILE A 261 15.11 34.13 -8.72
N GLU A 262 14.38 34.91 -9.49
CA GLU A 262 13.10 34.53 -10.08
C GLU A 262 13.18 33.27 -10.95
N GLU A 263 14.27 33.12 -11.72
CA GLU A 263 14.48 31.90 -12.52
C GLU A 263 14.53 30.64 -11.66
N HIS A 264 15.18 30.68 -10.50
CA HIS A 264 15.25 29.53 -9.60
C HIS A 264 13.92 29.28 -8.88
N LYS A 265 13.14 30.35 -8.58
CA LYS A 265 11.79 30.26 -8.03
C LYS A 265 10.85 29.59 -9.02
N GLU A 266 10.89 29.98 -10.28
CA GLU A 266 10.10 29.37 -11.34
C GLU A 266 10.46 27.89 -11.57
N ASN A 267 11.74 27.57 -11.60
CA ASN A 267 12.20 26.18 -11.69
C ASN A 267 11.77 25.33 -10.48
N LEU A 268 11.70 25.93 -9.29
CA LEU A 268 11.17 25.28 -8.10
C LEU A 268 9.66 25.07 -8.23
N ARG A 269 8.90 26.07 -8.71
CA ARG A 269 7.46 25.97 -8.93
C ARG A 269 7.11 24.83 -9.88
N ILE A 270 7.77 24.76 -11.02
CA ILE A 270 7.59 23.69 -12.01
C ILE A 270 7.84 22.30 -11.37
N ALA A 271 8.92 22.18 -10.59
CA ALA A 271 9.25 20.92 -9.93
C ALA A 271 8.24 20.54 -8.83
N TYR A 272 7.72 21.52 -8.07
CA TYR A 272 6.72 21.32 -7.04
C TYR A 272 5.37 20.90 -7.63
N GLU A 273 4.91 21.56 -8.68
CA GLU A 273 3.63 21.28 -9.36
C GLU A 273 3.65 19.92 -10.11
N ALA A 274 4.84 19.44 -10.47
CA ALA A 274 5.00 18.12 -11.08
C ALA A 274 4.75 16.97 -10.08
N ILE A 275 4.92 17.22 -8.77
CA ILE A 275 4.70 16.19 -7.73
C ILE A 275 3.19 15.97 -7.58
N PRO A 276 2.72 14.70 -7.53
CA PRO A 276 1.36 14.37 -7.15
C PRO A 276 0.96 15.08 -5.83
N GLU A 277 -0.22 15.66 -5.77
CA GLU A 277 -0.63 16.51 -4.63
C GLU A 277 -0.49 15.78 -3.30
N HIS A 278 -0.93 14.52 -3.25
CA HIS A 278 -0.88 13.68 -2.06
C HIS A 278 0.54 13.31 -1.61
N GLU A 279 1.55 13.45 -2.48
CA GLU A 279 2.96 13.19 -2.16
C GLU A 279 3.72 14.44 -1.70
N ARG A 280 3.18 15.64 -1.90
CA ARG A 280 3.85 16.91 -1.52
C ARG A 280 4.14 17.01 -0.04
N MET A 281 3.31 16.38 0.79
CA MET A 281 3.54 16.30 2.24
C MET A 281 4.90 15.67 2.63
N TYR A 282 5.52 14.92 1.73
CA TYR A 282 6.83 14.28 1.97
C TYR A 282 8.04 15.16 1.58
N LEU A 283 7.81 16.39 1.12
CA LEU A 283 8.89 17.33 0.79
C LEU A 283 9.59 17.89 2.02
N GLY A 284 8.82 18.18 3.07
CA GLY A 284 9.30 18.76 4.32
C GLY A 284 9.50 17.73 5.43
N ASP A 285 9.87 18.25 6.61
CA ASP A 285 9.94 17.48 7.84
C ASP A 285 8.53 17.19 8.40
N MET A 286 8.44 16.25 9.34
CA MET A 286 7.17 15.83 9.95
C MET A 286 6.36 16.99 10.56
N ASP A 287 7.05 18.04 11.02
CA ASP A 287 6.43 19.20 11.68
C ASP A 287 6.02 20.31 10.69
N ILE A 288 6.68 20.42 9.54
CA ILE A 288 6.52 21.54 8.60
C ILE A 288 5.94 21.07 7.27
N ARG A 289 6.10 19.79 6.93
CA ARG A 289 5.66 19.23 5.64
C ARG A 289 6.16 20.07 4.45
N ASP A 290 5.26 20.51 3.56
CA ASP A 290 5.58 21.35 2.40
C ASP A 290 5.29 22.85 2.61
N GLU A 291 5.03 23.29 3.83
CA GLU A 291 4.65 24.70 4.15
C GLU A 291 5.69 25.72 3.66
N ASP A 292 6.96 25.42 3.78
CA ASP A 292 8.03 26.31 3.30
C ASP A 292 7.99 26.49 1.77
N TYR A 293 7.66 25.42 1.04
CA TYR A 293 7.48 25.45 -0.42
C TYR A 293 6.28 26.33 -0.78
N ILE A 294 5.14 26.13 -0.13
CA ILE A 294 3.92 26.91 -0.33
C ILE A 294 4.18 28.38 -0.04
N ARG A 295 4.85 28.69 1.08
CA ARG A 295 5.20 30.05 1.47
C ARG A 295 6.09 30.74 0.42
N ILE A 296 7.13 30.07 -0.06
CA ILE A 296 8.06 30.59 -1.08
C ILE A 296 7.35 30.82 -2.41
N LEU A 297 6.52 29.88 -2.83
CA LEU A 297 5.96 29.86 -4.18
C LEU A 297 4.70 30.74 -4.31
N TYR A 298 3.84 30.74 -3.27
CA TYR A 298 2.48 31.28 -3.39
C TYR A 298 2.13 32.39 -2.39
N THR A 299 3.10 32.80 -1.54
CA THR A 299 2.87 33.92 -0.63
C THR A 299 3.95 35.00 -0.82
N GLU A 300 3.67 36.23 -0.36
CA GLU A 300 4.65 37.33 -0.29
C GLU A 300 5.37 37.36 1.07
N GLU A 301 5.08 36.41 1.95
CA GLU A 301 5.64 36.37 3.29
C GLU A 301 7.13 36.04 3.26
N LYS A 302 7.94 36.91 3.86
CA LYS A 302 9.36 36.64 4.04
C LYS A 302 9.55 35.70 5.24
N ARG A 303 10.47 34.73 5.10
CA ARG A 303 10.88 33.88 6.21
C ARG A 303 11.32 34.77 7.38
N GLN A 304 10.67 34.63 8.51
CA GLN A 304 11.17 35.18 9.77
C GLN A 304 12.34 34.29 10.22
N VAL A 305 13.54 34.83 10.24
CA VAL A 305 14.77 34.18 10.72
C VAL A 305 14.91 34.44 12.20
#